data_ec853322f5bb5e0dec6517859175a549
#
_entry.id   ec853322f5bb5e0dec6517859175a549
#
_cell.length_a   1.000
_cell.length_b   1.000
_cell.length_c   1.000
_cell.angle_alpha   90.00
_cell.angle_beta   90.00
_cell.angle_gamma   90.00
#
_symmetry.space_group_name_H-M   'P 1'
#
loop_
_entity.id
_entity.type
_entity.pdbx_description
1 polymer ?
#
loop_
_entity_poly.entity_id
_entity_poly.type
_entity_poly.pdbx_seq_one_letter_code
_entity_poly.pdbx_strand_id
1 'polypeptide(L)'
;VQGSDFLYPHSRYRGNFTPENLLFNANLQEFSQRVVYISNLETNGKLTPEESYQQIRILWKQLKKSKKQLGIGRQPPQGPTNLDFSQD
;
A
#
# COMPACT_ATOMS: atom_id res chain seq x y z
N VAL A 1 -23.43 3.42 -5.32
CA VAL A 1 -22.99 3.14 -5.25
C VAL A 1 -22.75 2.94 -5.16
N GLN A 2 -22.86 2.77 -5.34
CA GLN A 2 -22.59 2.38 -5.19
C GLN A 2 -21.79 1.86 -5.12
N GLY A 3 -22.05 1.64 -5.91
CA GLY A 3 -21.20 0.62 -5.81
C GLY A 3 -20.26 0.94 -4.82
N SER A 4 -19.73 1.92 -5.02
CA SER A 4 -18.83 2.27 -4.11
C SER A 4 -19.46 2.35 -2.84
N ASP A 5 -20.64 2.49 -2.77
CA ASP A 5 -21.22 2.64 -1.59
C ASP A 5 -21.05 1.50 -0.75
N PHE A 6 -21.15 0.36 -1.21
CA PHE A 6 -21.07 -0.63 -0.32
C PHE A 6 -19.65 -0.82 0.02
N LEU A 7 -18.82 -0.27 -0.66
CA LEU A 7 -17.49 -0.41 -0.32
C LEU A 7 -17.23 0.53 0.72
N TYR A 8 -17.84 1.56 0.77
CA TYR A 8 -17.59 2.52 1.65
C TYR A 8 -18.73 2.85 2.36
N PRO A 9 -19.09 2.16 3.14
CA PRO A 9 -20.18 2.47 3.89
C PRO A 9 -19.96 3.73 4.32
N HIS A 10 -19.62 4.09 3.94
CA HIS A 10 -19.29 5.09 3.45
C HIS A 10 -19.30 6.27 4.10
N SER A 11 -20.16 6.62 4.39
CA SER A 11 -20.19 7.78 4.95
C SER A 11 -19.17 7.84 5.98
N ARG A 12 -18.84 6.89 6.65
CA ARG A 12 -17.92 7.03 7.62
C ARG A 12 -16.63 7.30 7.13
N TYR A 13 -16.36 7.22 5.95
CA TYR A 13 -15.09 7.50 5.52
C TYR A 13 -14.84 8.87 5.15
N ARG A 14 -15.73 9.72 5.34
CA ARG A 14 -15.50 11.02 4.95
C ARG A 14 -14.34 11.57 5.59
N GLY A 15 -14.10 11.28 6.75
CA GLY A 15 -13.01 11.89 7.39
C GLY A 15 -11.69 11.46 6.86
N ASN A 16 -11.68 10.51 6.02
CA ASN A 16 -10.43 10.06 5.50
C ASN A 16 -10.04 10.70 4.21
N PHE A 17 -10.76 11.69 3.79
CA PHE A 17 -10.38 12.29 2.54
C PHE A 17 -9.48 13.45 2.84
N THR A 18 -8.32 13.22 3.33
CA THR A 18 -7.39 14.28 3.57
C THR A 18 -6.37 14.23 2.45
N PRO A 19 -5.64 15.29 2.22
CA PRO A 19 -4.61 15.25 1.20
C PRO A 19 -3.61 14.14 1.45
N GLU A 20 -3.29 13.90 2.71
CA GLU A 20 -2.33 12.86 3.03
C GLU A 20 -2.86 11.50 2.66
N ASN A 21 -4.13 11.25 2.92
CA ASN A 21 -4.70 9.96 2.59
C ASN A 21 -4.81 9.78 1.08
N LEU A 22 -5.13 10.85 0.38
CA LEU A 22 -5.22 10.75 -1.06
C LEU A 22 -3.85 10.49 -1.67
N LEU A 23 -2.84 11.13 -1.14
CA LEU A 23 -1.51 10.93 -1.64
C LEU A 23 -1.02 9.53 -1.34
N PHE A 24 -1.31 9.05 -0.14
CA PHE A 24 -0.90 7.69 0.18
C PHE A 24 -1.63 6.71 -0.74
N ASN A 25 -2.89 6.99 -1.06
CA ASN A 25 -3.62 6.10 -1.92
C ASN A 25 -2.97 6.05 -3.30
N ALA A 26 -2.53 7.19 -3.81
CA ALA A 26 -1.85 7.22 -5.09
C ALA A 26 -0.55 6.41 -5.03
N ASN A 27 0.17 6.52 -3.93
CA ASN A 27 1.39 5.76 -3.78
C ASN A 27 1.12 4.26 -3.68
N LEU A 28 0.01 3.91 -3.07
CA LEU A 28 -0.37 2.52 -2.96
C LEU A 28 -0.74 1.96 -4.34
N GLN A 29 -1.43 2.77 -5.14
CA GLN A 29 -1.79 2.34 -6.48
C GLN A 29 -0.54 2.13 -7.32
N GLU A 30 0.41 3.02 -7.17
CA GLU A 30 1.64 2.89 -7.90
C GLU A 30 2.39 1.63 -7.47
N PHE A 31 2.40 1.36 -6.18
CA PHE A 31 3.05 0.17 -5.66
C PHE A 31 2.40 -1.07 -6.29
N SER A 32 1.07 -1.10 -6.32
CA SER A 32 0.36 -2.23 -6.87
C SER A 32 0.69 -2.46 -8.34
N GLN A 33 0.74 -1.38 -9.10
CA GLN A 33 1.02 -1.51 -10.51
C GLN A 33 2.44 -1.99 -10.74
N ARG A 34 3.37 -1.55 -9.93
CA ARG A 34 4.72 -1.99 -10.10
C ARG A 34 4.92 -3.43 -9.69
N VAL A 35 4.17 -3.89 -8.69
CA VAL A 35 4.23 -5.29 -8.30
C VAL A 35 3.73 -6.16 -9.43
N VAL A 36 2.66 -5.75 -10.08
CA VAL A 36 2.12 -6.53 -11.19
C VAL A 36 3.14 -6.56 -12.32
N TYR A 37 3.78 -5.45 -12.58
CA TYR A 37 4.76 -5.38 -13.64
C TYR A 37 5.92 -6.33 -13.35
N ILE A 38 6.43 -6.32 -12.11
CA ILE A 38 7.52 -7.19 -11.74
C ILE A 38 7.09 -8.65 -11.83
N SER A 39 5.86 -8.92 -11.42
CA SER A 39 5.36 -10.27 -11.47
C SER A 39 5.32 -10.77 -12.91
N ASN A 40 4.92 -9.89 -13.83
CA ASN A 40 4.88 -10.29 -15.22
C ASN A 40 6.28 -10.52 -15.78
N LEU A 41 7.25 -9.74 -15.36
CA LEU A 41 8.59 -9.97 -15.83
C LEU A 41 9.13 -11.30 -15.31
N GLU A 42 8.80 -11.65 -14.10
CA GLU A 42 9.26 -12.90 -13.55
C GLU A 42 8.58 -14.06 -14.27
N THR A 43 7.31 -13.95 -14.52
CA THR A 43 6.59 -15.00 -15.21
C THR A 43 7.14 -15.19 -16.61
N ASN A 44 7.55 -14.11 -17.26
CA ASN A 44 8.08 -14.21 -18.59
C ASN A 44 9.57 -14.52 -18.64
N GLY A 45 10.14 -14.82 -17.54
CA GLY A 45 11.54 -15.21 -17.54
C GLY A 45 12.54 -14.08 -17.61
N LYS A 46 12.08 -12.85 -17.44
CA LYS A 46 13.01 -11.74 -17.52
C LYS A 46 13.59 -11.38 -16.17
N LEU A 47 13.02 -11.85 -15.13
CA LEU A 47 13.55 -11.67 -13.80
C LEU A 47 13.47 -13.01 -13.11
N THR A 48 14.42 -13.30 -12.28
CA THR A 48 14.35 -14.52 -11.49
C THR A 48 13.44 -14.28 -10.31
N PRO A 49 12.95 -15.32 -9.68
CA PRO A 49 12.13 -15.14 -8.48
C PRO A 49 12.86 -14.34 -7.42
N GLU A 50 14.15 -14.55 -7.27
CA GLU A 50 14.86 -13.82 -6.25
C GLU A 50 14.98 -12.33 -6.61
N GLU A 51 15.21 -12.03 -7.87
CA GLU A 51 15.27 -10.65 -8.28
C GLU A 51 13.94 -9.97 -8.11
N SER A 52 12.87 -10.70 -8.42
CA SER A 52 11.54 -10.16 -8.29
C SER A 52 11.23 -9.86 -6.83
N TYR A 53 11.59 -10.77 -5.97
CA TYR A 53 11.35 -10.58 -4.56
C TYR A 53 12.11 -9.34 -4.07
N GLN A 54 13.35 -9.19 -4.47
CA GLN A 54 14.12 -8.05 -4.01
C GLN A 54 13.55 -6.74 -4.52
N GLN A 55 13.06 -6.71 -5.74
CA GLN A 55 12.50 -5.49 -6.25
C GLN A 55 11.20 -5.14 -5.54
N ILE A 56 10.37 -6.14 -5.26
CA ILE A 56 9.14 -5.87 -4.54
C ILE A 56 9.46 -5.41 -3.12
N ARG A 57 10.50 -5.95 -2.53
CA ARG A 57 10.87 -5.56 -1.19
C ARG A 57 11.30 -4.09 -1.16
N ILE A 58 12.01 -3.65 -2.17
CA ILE A 58 12.39 -2.26 -2.23
C ILE A 58 11.15 -1.38 -2.35
N LEU A 59 10.21 -1.79 -3.20
CA LEU A 59 8.99 -1.01 -3.36
C LEU A 59 8.20 -0.98 -2.06
N TRP A 60 8.17 -2.08 -1.36
CA TRP A 60 7.46 -2.15 -0.09
C TRP A 60 8.09 -1.21 0.92
N LYS A 61 9.40 -1.14 0.95
CA LYS A 61 10.06 -0.26 1.89
C LYS A 61 9.79 1.20 1.55
N GLN A 62 9.69 1.51 0.26
CA GLN A 62 9.36 2.86 -0.13
C GLN A 62 7.94 3.21 0.28
N LEU A 63 7.01 2.27 0.11
CA LEU A 63 5.64 2.51 0.50
C LEU A 63 5.54 2.69 2.01
N LYS A 64 6.27 1.89 2.74
CA LYS A 64 6.26 1.97 4.19
C LYS A 64 6.80 3.33 4.64
N LYS A 65 7.83 3.81 3.98
CA LYS A 65 8.39 5.08 4.33
C LYS A 65 7.41 6.20 4.01
N SER A 66 6.73 6.09 2.88
CA SER A 66 5.74 7.07 2.51
C SER A 66 4.62 7.11 3.54
N LYS A 67 4.16 5.95 4.00
CA LYS A 67 3.11 5.90 4.98
C LYS A 67 3.53 6.65 6.23
N LYS A 68 4.78 6.45 6.63
CA LYS A 68 5.24 7.10 7.80
C LYS A 68 5.39 8.59 7.60
N GLN A 69 5.92 9.00 6.51
CA GLN A 69 6.11 10.42 6.25
C GLN A 69 4.80 11.16 6.15
N LEU A 70 3.79 10.52 5.63
CA LEU A 70 2.51 11.17 5.51
C LEU A 70 1.67 11.09 6.77
N GLY A 71 2.14 10.35 7.75
CA GLY A 71 1.42 10.26 9.00
C GLY A 71 0.19 9.39 8.96
N ILE A 72 0.13 8.52 7.98
CA ILE A 72 -1.04 7.67 7.87
C ILE A 72 -1.06 6.69 9.03
N GLY A 73 -2.18 6.57 9.61
CA GLY A 73 -2.31 5.62 10.70
C GLY A 73 -1.75 6.07 12.01
N ARG A 74 -1.44 7.30 12.13
CA ARG A 74 -0.91 7.73 13.34
C ARG A 74 -1.98 8.08 14.25
N GLN A 75 -2.68 7.30 14.79
CA GLN A 75 -3.66 7.64 15.67
C GLN A 75 -3.28 7.10 16.96
N PRO A 76 -3.96 7.37 17.91
CA PRO A 76 -3.65 6.94 19.24
C PRO A 76 -3.55 5.46 19.27
N PRO A 77 -2.72 5.01 20.04
CA PRO A 77 -2.49 3.61 20.05
C PRO A 77 -3.68 2.86 20.38
N GLN A 78 -4.01 2.01 19.73
CA GLN A 78 -5.06 1.27 19.91
C GLN A 78 -4.74 -0.06 20.10
N GLY A 79 -4.00 -0.48 20.48
CA GLY A 79 -3.78 -1.77 20.70
C GLY A 79 -2.97 -2.34 19.71
N PRO A 80 -2.54 -3.37 19.89
CA PRO A 80 -1.62 -3.96 19.04
C PRO A 80 -2.10 -4.26 17.78
N THR A 81 -1.53 -3.92 16.94
CA THR A 81 -2.01 -4.19 15.71
C THR A 81 -1.28 -5.08 15.11
N ASN A 82 -0.77 -5.61 15.40
CA ASN A 82 -0.10 -6.50 14.80
C ASN A 82 0.05 -6.89 13.50
N LEU A 83 -0.43 -6.56 12.68
CA LEU A 83 -0.23 -6.87 11.42
C LEU A 83 0.92 -6.29 11.00
N ASP A 84 1.93 -6.49 11.52
CA ASP A 84 2.98 -5.80 11.18
C ASP A 84 3.81 -6.47 10.23
N PHE A 85 3.79 -6.16 9.10
CA PHE A 85 4.62 -6.76 8.17
C PHE A 85 5.88 -6.07 8.14
N SER A 86 6.11 -5.25 9.02
CA SER A 86 7.27 -4.48 8.84
C SER A 86 8.41 -5.15 9.38
N GLN A 87 8.31 -6.20 9.84
CA GLN A 87 9.37 -6.83 10.26
C GLN A 87 10.39 -6.99 9.37
N ASP A 88 10.31 -6.93 8.25
CA ASP A 88 11.40 -7.12 7.42
C ASP A 88 12.20 -6.09 7.26
#